data_b4cc72f1fa1be77bd9730ca216868f78
#
_entry.id   b4cc72f1fa1be77bd9730ca216868f78
#
_cell.length_a   1.000
_cell.length_b   1.000
_cell.length_c   1.000
_cell.angle_alpha   90.00
_cell.angle_beta   90.00
_cell.angle_gamma   90.00
#
_symmetry.space_group_name_H-M   'P 1'
#
loop_
_entity.id
_entity.type
_entity.pdbx_description
1 polymer ?
#
loop_
_entity_poly.entity_id
_entity_poly.type
_entity_poly.pdbx_seq_one_letter_code
_entity_poly.pdbx_strand_id
1 'polypeptide(L)'
;MITINENYLKLKSSYLFSEIAKRVNLFQKNNPEKEIIRFGIGDVTRPLPQVCVEAFHKATDEMASEASFHGYGDEQGYAFLREKIAKFDFQARGADISADEVFVSDGAKCDTGNFQEILSNNARIAVPDPVYPVYVDTNVMAGRTGQAADGRFGGLTYLECTRESGYLPKIPGAAVDCIYLCFPNNPTGAVITKSQLAEWVRYARDNKALILFDAAYEAFIRDESLPRSIFEIEGARDVAVEFRSYSKTAGFTGTRCAYTVVPKTCVAYDAAGGRHGLHALWNRRHTTKFNGVCYMVQRAAEAIYSDEGRRQVTETIDYYLANARMIRAAFTELGFRCSGGENAPYIWIDIGSDSWKFFD
;
A
#
# COMPACT_ATOMS: atom_id res chain seq x y z
N MET A 1 33.30 -20.47 -3.22
CA MET A 1 32.01 -20.85 -2.61
C MET A 1 31.11 -19.63 -2.70
N ILE A 2 29.87 -19.79 -3.17
CA ILE A 2 28.89 -18.70 -3.14
C ILE A 2 28.29 -18.57 -1.73
N THR A 3 28.10 -17.35 -1.26
CA THR A 3 27.44 -17.07 0.02
C THR A 3 26.07 -16.43 -0.23
N ILE A 4 25.14 -16.63 0.67
CA ILE A 4 23.79 -16.06 0.62
C ILE A 4 23.73 -14.73 1.37
N ASN A 5 22.65 -13.99 1.17
CA ASN A 5 22.29 -12.87 2.05
C ASN A 5 21.69 -13.46 3.35
N GLU A 6 22.50 -13.51 4.42
CA GLU A 6 22.12 -14.11 5.71
C GLU A 6 20.96 -13.39 6.41
N ASN A 7 20.60 -12.18 5.98
CA ASN A 7 19.43 -11.49 6.53
C ASN A 7 18.12 -12.25 6.27
N TYR A 8 18.05 -13.04 5.19
CA TYR A 8 16.90 -13.90 4.93
C TYR A 8 16.71 -14.99 5.98
N LEU A 9 17.77 -15.41 6.67
CA LEU A 9 17.69 -16.40 7.76
C LEU A 9 17.06 -15.84 9.04
N LYS A 10 16.92 -14.52 9.15
CA LYS A 10 16.26 -13.85 10.29
C LYS A 10 14.74 -13.88 10.16
N LEU A 11 14.21 -14.08 8.96
CA LEU A 11 12.78 -14.17 8.71
C LEU A 11 12.24 -15.52 9.20
N LYS A 12 11.00 -15.52 9.70
CA LYS A 12 10.28 -16.76 9.96
C LYS A 12 10.18 -17.58 8.66
N SER A 13 10.24 -18.89 8.75
CA SER A 13 10.20 -19.80 7.58
C SER A 13 8.90 -19.69 6.77
N SER A 14 7.82 -19.15 7.34
CA SER A 14 6.58 -18.86 6.65
C SER A 14 6.11 -17.43 6.90
N TYR A 15 5.70 -16.77 5.82
CA TYR A 15 5.01 -15.48 5.87
C TYR A 15 3.66 -15.63 6.58
N LEU A 16 3.24 -14.62 7.35
CA LEU A 16 2.03 -14.66 8.19
C LEU A 16 0.80 -15.24 7.45
N PHE A 17 0.52 -14.75 6.25
CA PHE A 17 -0.65 -15.22 5.48
C PHE A 17 -0.51 -16.68 5.00
N SER A 18 0.70 -17.15 4.78
CA SER A 18 0.96 -18.57 4.46
C SER A 18 0.70 -19.46 5.67
N GLU A 19 1.02 -19.00 6.88
CA GLU A 19 0.73 -19.72 8.13
C GLU A 19 -0.78 -19.79 8.39
N ILE A 20 -1.50 -18.67 8.23
CA ILE A 20 -2.95 -18.64 8.31
C ILE A 20 -3.58 -19.62 7.32
N ALA A 21 -3.14 -19.61 6.06
CA ALA A 21 -3.65 -20.52 5.03
C ALA A 21 -3.43 -22.01 5.40
N LYS A 22 -2.26 -22.35 5.96
CA LYS A 22 -1.98 -23.71 6.42
C LYS A 22 -2.94 -24.15 7.53
N ARG A 23 -3.18 -23.29 8.54
CA ARG A 23 -4.10 -23.59 9.65
C ARG A 23 -5.53 -23.74 9.16
N VAL A 24 -6.01 -22.85 8.30
CA VAL A 24 -7.34 -22.94 7.67
C VAL A 24 -7.50 -24.23 6.88
N ASN A 25 -6.50 -24.61 6.07
CA ASN A 25 -6.54 -25.83 5.28
C ASN A 25 -6.52 -27.09 6.17
N LEU A 26 -5.76 -27.07 7.27
CA LEU A 26 -5.75 -28.15 8.25
C LEU A 26 -7.10 -28.30 8.96
N PHE A 27 -7.70 -27.16 9.36
CA PHE A 27 -9.03 -27.16 9.97
C PHE A 27 -10.08 -27.74 9.00
N GLN A 28 -10.10 -27.30 7.74
CA GLN A 28 -11.04 -27.77 6.73
C GLN A 28 -10.86 -29.28 6.44
N LYS A 29 -9.60 -29.76 6.42
CA LYS A 29 -9.32 -31.19 6.24
C LYS A 29 -9.88 -32.04 7.40
N ASN A 30 -9.79 -31.53 8.64
CA ASN A 30 -10.25 -32.21 9.83
C ASN A 30 -11.75 -32.05 10.07
N ASN A 31 -12.41 -31.10 9.43
CA ASN A 31 -13.84 -30.79 9.56
C ASN A 31 -14.45 -30.56 8.16
N PRO A 32 -14.52 -31.58 7.30
CA PRO A 32 -14.93 -31.42 5.91
C PRO A 32 -16.40 -31.00 5.75
N GLU A 33 -17.22 -31.25 6.77
CA GLU A 33 -18.65 -30.88 6.82
C GLU A 33 -18.89 -29.42 7.21
N LYS A 34 -17.88 -28.69 7.72
CA LYS A 34 -18.03 -27.31 8.14
C LYS A 34 -17.72 -26.34 7.01
N GLU A 35 -18.62 -25.41 6.79
CA GLU A 35 -18.39 -24.26 5.92
C GLU A 35 -17.53 -23.22 6.63
N ILE A 36 -16.46 -22.77 5.97
CA ILE A 36 -15.59 -21.72 6.50
C ILE A 36 -15.97 -20.38 5.86
N ILE A 37 -16.44 -19.45 6.68
CA ILE A 37 -16.65 -18.06 6.27
C ILE A 37 -15.35 -17.29 6.49
N ARG A 38 -14.76 -16.78 5.39
CA ARG A 38 -13.44 -16.14 5.40
C ARG A 38 -13.56 -14.62 5.51
N PHE A 39 -13.14 -14.07 6.64
CA PHE A 39 -13.08 -12.62 6.86
C PHE A 39 -11.64 -12.07 6.87
N GLY A 40 -10.62 -12.93 6.75
CA GLY A 40 -9.29 -12.62 7.25
C GLY A 40 -8.30 -12.06 6.25
N ILE A 41 -8.40 -12.30 4.95
CA ILE A 41 -7.43 -11.80 3.97
C ILE A 41 -8.08 -10.70 3.16
N GLY A 42 -7.43 -9.53 3.11
CA GLY A 42 -7.88 -8.39 2.33
C GLY A 42 -7.81 -8.64 0.82
N ASP A 43 -8.34 -9.77 0.33
CA ASP A 43 -8.56 -10.01 -1.09
C ASP A 43 -9.94 -9.52 -1.51
N VAL A 44 -10.09 -9.21 -2.78
CA VAL A 44 -11.35 -8.79 -3.36
C VAL A 44 -12.18 -10.02 -3.74
N THR A 45 -13.50 -9.91 -3.62
CA THR A 45 -14.46 -10.99 -3.90
C THR A 45 -15.40 -10.66 -5.07
N ARG A 46 -15.39 -9.40 -5.53
CA ARG A 46 -16.18 -8.97 -6.69
C ARG A 46 -15.33 -9.07 -7.96
N PRO A 47 -15.97 -9.37 -9.10
CA PRO A 47 -15.29 -9.36 -10.40
C PRO A 47 -14.77 -7.96 -10.74
N LEU A 48 -13.90 -7.90 -11.75
CA LEU A 48 -13.43 -6.63 -12.33
C LEU A 48 -14.63 -5.79 -12.82
N PRO A 49 -14.52 -4.45 -12.77
CA PRO A 49 -15.48 -3.57 -13.43
C PRO A 49 -15.63 -3.95 -14.91
N GLN A 50 -16.86 -3.91 -15.44
CA GLN A 50 -17.14 -4.31 -16.81
C GLN A 50 -16.35 -3.50 -17.83
N VAL A 51 -16.14 -2.20 -17.58
CA VAL A 51 -15.32 -1.33 -18.44
C VAL A 51 -13.85 -1.83 -18.53
N CYS A 52 -13.33 -2.43 -17.45
CA CYS A 52 -11.98 -3.01 -17.46
C CYS A 52 -11.94 -4.26 -18.34
N VAL A 53 -12.97 -5.13 -18.26
CA VAL A 53 -13.07 -6.34 -19.09
C VAL A 53 -13.15 -5.97 -20.57
N GLU A 54 -13.96 -4.98 -20.91
CA GLU A 54 -14.06 -4.47 -22.29
C GLU A 54 -12.75 -3.87 -22.80
N ALA A 55 -12.05 -3.13 -21.94
CA ALA A 55 -10.74 -2.60 -22.28
C ALA A 55 -9.67 -3.68 -22.48
N PHE A 56 -9.71 -4.77 -21.69
CA PHE A 56 -8.86 -5.95 -21.89
C PHE A 56 -9.12 -6.59 -23.26
N HIS A 57 -10.38 -6.83 -23.63
CA HIS A 57 -10.73 -7.43 -24.92
C HIS A 57 -10.21 -6.56 -26.07
N LYS A 58 -10.52 -5.25 -26.04
CA LYS A 58 -10.05 -4.31 -27.05
C LYS A 58 -8.53 -4.27 -27.16
N ALA A 59 -7.83 -4.18 -26.04
CA ALA A 59 -6.37 -4.15 -26.03
C ALA A 59 -5.75 -5.48 -26.51
N THR A 60 -6.42 -6.61 -26.29
CA THR A 60 -6.01 -7.91 -26.83
C THR A 60 -6.14 -7.94 -28.36
N ASP A 61 -7.24 -7.42 -28.90
CA ASP A 61 -7.44 -7.32 -30.35
C ASP A 61 -6.41 -6.39 -31.00
N GLU A 62 -6.06 -5.29 -30.35
CA GLU A 62 -4.99 -4.38 -30.79
C GLU A 62 -3.64 -5.10 -30.88
N MET A 63 -3.33 -6.01 -29.94
CA MET A 63 -2.09 -6.80 -29.96
C MET A 63 -2.04 -7.86 -31.08
N ALA A 64 -3.18 -8.22 -31.66
CA ALA A 64 -3.26 -9.20 -32.74
C ALA A 64 -2.97 -8.62 -34.14
N SER A 65 -2.87 -7.29 -34.29
CA SER A 65 -2.66 -6.60 -35.55
C SER A 65 -1.28 -5.95 -35.63
N GLU A 66 -0.56 -6.17 -36.72
CA GLU A 66 0.75 -5.51 -36.94
C GLU A 66 0.67 -3.98 -36.87
N ALA A 67 -0.46 -3.39 -37.29
CA ALA A 67 -0.65 -1.93 -37.29
C ALA A 67 -0.85 -1.34 -35.88
N SER A 68 -1.25 -2.15 -34.90
CA SER A 68 -1.58 -1.73 -33.52
C SER A 68 -0.85 -2.53 -32.45
N PHE A 69 0.09 -3.39 -32.84
CA PHE A 69 0.92 -4.14 -31.90
C PHE A 69 1.80 -3.23 -31.04
N HIS A 70 1.85 -3.52 -29.76
CA HIS A 70 2.70 -2.84 -28.78
C HIS A 70 3.80 -3.79 -28.28
N GLY A 71 5.06 -3.47 -28.56
CA GLY A 71 6.23 -4.11 -27.94
C GLY A 71 6.50 -3.58 -26.54
N TYR A 72 7.78 -3.49 -26.14
CA TYR A 72 8.16 -2.82 -24.90
C TYR A 72 7.68 -1.37 -24.89
N GLY A 73 6.88 -1.00 -23.90
CA GLY A 73 6.51 0.38 -23.64
C GLY A 73 7.52 1.10 -22.76
N ASP A 74 7.19 2.35 -22.39
CA ASP A 74 7.96 3.08 -21.38
C ASP A 74 7.93 2.33 -20.05
N GLU A 75 9.08 2.14 -19.44
CA GLU A 75 9.21 1.42 -18.17
C GLU A 75 8.40 2.07 -17.04
N GLN A 76 8.23 3.41 -17.10
CA GLN A 76 7.42 4.18 -16.13
C GLN A 76 5.91 3.98 -16.33
N GLY A 77 5.50 3.33 -17.41
CA GLY A 77 4.12 3.16 -17.82
C GLY A 77 3.70 4.13 -18.93
N TYR A 78 2.69 3.76 -19.69
CA TYR A 78 2.18 4.55 -20.81
C TYR A 78 1.63 5.91 -20.37
N ALA A 79 1.87 6.92 -21.19
CA ALA A 79 1.44 8.30 -20.94
C ALA A 79 -0.08 8.40 -20.71
N PHE A 80 -0.89 7.65 -21.48
CA PHE A 80 -2.36 7.67 -21.36
C PHE A 80 -2.83 7.34 -19.94
N LEU A 81 -2.16 6.40 -19.23
CA LEU A 81 -2.52 6.04 -17.86
C LEU A 81 -1.94 7.04 -16.85
N ARG A 82 -0.66 7.40 -16.99
CA ARG A 82 0.00 8.35 -16.07
C ARG A 82 -0.68 9.72 -16.04
N GLU A 83 -1.14 10.22 -17.19
CA GLU A 83 -1.91 11.47 -17.32
C GLU A 83 -3.26 11.38 -16.60
N LYS A 84 -3.98 10.24 -16.72
CA LYS A 84 -5.24 10.02 -16.00
C LYS A 84 -5.01 9.97 -14.50
N ILE A 85 -4.00 9.24 -14.04
CA ILE A 85 -3.62 9.19 -12.63
C ILE A 85 -3.34 10.61 -12.11
N ALA A 86 -2.44 11.36 -12.75
CA ALA A 86 -2.11 12.72 -12.32
C ALA A 86 -3.34 13.61 -12.24
N LYS A 87 -4.20 13.56 -13.26
CA LYS A 87 -5.40 14.39 -13.36
C LYS A 87 -6.45 14.06 -12.29
N PHE A 88 -6.82 12.78 -12.18
CA PHE A 88 -8.00 12.38 -11.40
C PHE A 88 -7.68 12.06 -9.94
N ASP A 89 -6.50 11.47 -9.66
CA ASP A 89 -6.16 11.04 -8.31
C ASP A 89 -5.48 12.15 -7.50
N PHE A 90 -4.88 13.16 -8.18
CA PHE A 90 -4.11 14.23 -7.54
C PHE A 90 -4.62 15.62 -7.87
N GLN A 91 -4.52 16.06 -9.14
CA GLN A 91 -4.84 17.45 -9.54
C GLN A 91 -6.30 17.83 -9.26
N ALA A 92 -7.23 16.90 -9.47
CA ALA A 92 -8.66 17.11 -9.13
C ALA A 92 -8.90 17.35 -7.63
N ARG A 93 -7.90 17.07 -6.78
CA ARG A 93 -7.91 17.28 -5.32
C ARG A 93 -6.97 18.39 -4.87
N GLY A 94 -6.42 19.14 -5.81
CA GLY A 94 -5.51 20.27 -5.52
C GLY A 94 -4.05 19.85 -5.26
N ALA A 95 -3.70 18.58 -5.43
CA ALA A 95 -2.32 18.12 -5.31
C ALA A 95 -1.58 18.29 -6.66
N ASP A 96 -0.49 19.06 -6.66
CA ASP A 96 0.28 19.38 -7.87
C ASP A 96 1.25 18.23 -8.21
N ILE A 97 0.72 17.15 -8.78
CA ILE A 97 1.49 16.00 -9.29
C ILE A 97 1.37 15.95 -10.80
N SER A 98 2.51 15.84 -11.49
CA SER A 98 2.58 15.69 -12.94
C SER A 98 2.71 14.21 -13.35
N ALA A 99 2.32 13.91 -14.59
CA ALA A 99 2.33 12.53 -15.11
C ALA A 99 3.73 11.88 -15.08
N ASP A 100 4.79 12.67 -15.22
CA ASP A 100 6.16 12.20 -15.19
C ASP A 100 6.73 11.96 -13.76
N GLU A 101 5.95 12.27 -12.72
CA GLU A 101 6.22 11.89 -11.33
C GLU A 101 5.54 10.55 -10.95
N VAL A 102 4.77 9.96 -11.87
CA VAL A 102 4.04 8.71 -11.70
C VAL A 102 4.79 7.55 -12.35
N PHE A 103 5.01 6.48 -11.60
CA PHE A 103 5.65 5.23 -12.04
C PHE A 103 4.68 4.08 -11.89
N VAL A 104 4.18 3.56 -13.00
CA VAL A 104 3.24 2.41 -13.01
C VAL A 104 4.01 1.12 -12.75
N SER A 105 3.46 0.24 -11.91
CA SER A 105 4.08 -0.99 -11.46
C SER A 105 3.10 -2.16 -11.38
N ASP A 106 3.60 -3.33 -11.07
CA ASP A 106 2.83 -4.57 -10.92
C ASP A 106 2.26 -4.79 -9.51
N GLY A 107 2.43 -3.83 -8.59
CA GLY A 107 1.85 -3.91 -7.25
C GLY A 107 2.54 -3.04 -6.21
N ALA A 108 1.75 -2.37 -5.35
CA ALA A 108 2.27 -1.56 -4.26
C ALA A 108 3.15 -2.37 -3.27
N LYS A 109 2.90 -3.68 -3.10
CA LYS A 109 3.76 -4.57 -2.33
C LYS A 109 5.18 -4.63 -2.90
N CYS A 110 5.30 -4.78 -4.22
CA CYS A 110 6.59 -4.79 -4.91
C CYS A 110 7.27 -3.43 -4.78
N ASP A 111 6.52 -2.34 -4.96
CA ASP A 111 7.06 -0.99 -4.88
C ASP A 111 7.60 -0.66 -3.49
N THR A 112 6.85 -0.94 -2.43
CA THR A 112 7.29 -0.70 -1.05
C THR A 112 8.56 -1.48 -0.69
N GLY A 113 8.71 -2.70 -1.21
CA GLY A 113 9.92 -3.50 -1.06
C GLY A 113 11.08 -3.02 -1.91
N ASN A 114 10.80 -2.66 -3.17
CA ASN A 114 11.79 -2.24 -4.14
C ASN A 114 12.34 -0.83 -3.87
N PHE A 115 11.51 0.08 -3.34
CA PHE A 115 11.92 1.46 -3.06
C PHE A 115 13.10 1.53 -2.09
N GLN A 116 13.19 0.58 -1.20
CA GLN A 116 14.27 0.51 -0.21
C GLN A 116 15.66 0.32 -0.82
N GLU A 117 15.77 -0.16 -2.06
CA GLU A 117 17.06 -0.38 -2.72
C GLU A 117 17.82 0.93 -2.98
N ILE A 118 17.11 2.06 -3.03
CA ILE A 118 17.73 3.39 -3.20
C ILE A 118 18.03 4.09 -1.86
N LEU A 119 17.69 3.46 -0.73
CA LEU A 119 17.95 4.00 0.61
C LEU A 119 19.22 3.37 1.20
N SER A 120 19.91 4.12 2.06
CA SER A 120 21.08 3.62 2.79
C SER A 120 20.74 2.39 3.64
N ASN A 121 21.67 1.43 3.70
CA ASN A 121 21.53 0.26 4.59
C ASN A 121 21.58 0.65 6.09
N ASN A 122 22.09 1.84 6.41
CA ASN A 122 22.16 2.37 7.77
C ASN A 122 20.97 3.27 8.11
N ALA A 123 19.96 3.41 7.22
CA ALA A 123 18.79 4.22 7.47
C ALA A 123 18.00 3.69 8.68
N ARG A 124 17.67 4.59 9.60
CA ARG A 124 16.83 4.30 10.78
C ARG A 124 15.37 4.34 10.35
N ILE A 125 14.72 3.19 10.47
CA ILE A 125 13.38 2.99 9.95
C ILE A 125 12.35 3.00 11.09
N ALA A 126 11.28 3.77 10.94
CA ALA A 126 10.11 3.72 11.82
C ALA A 126 8.92 3.07 11.11
N VAL A 127 8.26 2.16 11.82
CA VAL A 127 7.05 1.45 11.34
C VAL A 127 5.97 1.52 12.41
N PRO A 128 4.68 1.72 12.04
CA PRO A 128 3.57 1.55 12.98
C PRO A 128 3.50 0.11 13.53
N ASP A 129 2.89 -0.08 14.68
CA ASP A 129 2.63 -1.40 15.25
C ASP A 129 1.24 -1.42 15.92
N PRO A 130 0.25 -2.18 15.37
CA PRO A 130 0.37 -3.15 14.27
C PRO A 130 0.56 -2.52 12.89
N VAL A 131 1.19 -3.29 11.98
CA VAL A 131 1.54 -2.83 10.65
C VAL A 131 1.41 -3.94 9.61
N TYR A 132 1.31 -3.57 8.34
CA TYR A 132 1.45 -4.50 7.23
C TYR A 132 2.85 -5.14 7.25
N PRO A 133 2.96 -6.49 7.39
CA PRO A 133 4.24 -7.16 7.66
C PRO A 133 5.33 -6.91 6.63
N VAL A 134 4.96 -6.56 5.40
CA VAL A 134 5.91 -6.31 4.31
C VAL A 134 6.90 -5.20 4.64
N TYR A 135 6.50 -4.17 5.38
CA TYR A 135 7.41 -3.08 5.74
C TYR A 135 8.53 -3.55 6.67
N VAL A 136 8.21 -4.45 7.59
CA VAL A 136 9.22 -5.07 8.47
C VAL A 136 10.09 -6.05 7.68
N ASP A 137 9.47 -7.02 7.00
CA ASP A 137 10.18 -8.11 6.31
C ASP A 137 11.15 -7.60 5.25
N THR A 138 10.75 -6.60 4.46
CA THR A 138 11.63 -6.04 3.43
C THR A 138 12.81 -5.27 4.02
N ASN A 139 12.66 -4.63 5.18
CA ASN A 139 13.78 -4.04 5.91
C ASN A 139 14.70 -5.10 6.53
N VAL A 140 14.16 -6.25 6.96
CA VAL A 140 14.98 -7.41 7.37
C VAL A 140 15.82 -7.90 6.19
N MET A 141 15.21 -8.13 5.03
CA MET A 141 15.91 -8.56 3.81
C MET A 141 17.03 -7.60 3.42
N ALA A 142 16.81 -6.29 3.61
CA ALA A 142 17.78 -5.24 3.34
C ALA A 142 18.88 -5.10 4.41
N GLY A 143 18.77 -5.83 5.54
CA GLY A 143 19.80 -5.84 6.58
C GLY A 143 19.74 -4.68 7.59
N ARG A 144 18.64 -3.90 7.64
CA ARG A 144 18.50 -2.71 8.49
C ARG A 144 18.02 -2.98 9.91
N THR A 145 17.69 -4.23 10.25
CA THR A 145 16.85 -4.50 11.43
C THR A 145 17.60 -5.10 12.62
N GLY A 146 18.87 -5.48 12.47
CA GLY A 146 19.58 -6.21 13.53
C GLY A 146 19.00 -7.60 13.80
N GLN A 147 19.05 -8.04 15.04
CA GLN A 147 18.50 -9.33 15.49
C GLN A 147 17.07 -9.16 16.04
N ALA A 148 16.28 -10.22 15.97
CA ALA A 148 14.96 -10.26 16.57
C ALA A 148 15.07 -10.65 18.06
N ALA A 149 14.30 -9.96 18.92
CA ALA A 149 14.07 -10.33 20.30
C ALA A 149 12.58 -10.08 20.62
N ASP A 150 11.93 -11.02 21.29
CA ASP A 150 10.52 -10.92 21.71
C ASP A 150 9.56 -10.54 20.58
N GLY A 151 9.82 -11.06 19.37
CA GLY A 151 8.99 -10.84 18.18
C GLY A 151 9.21 -9.49 17.47
N ARG A 152 10.13 -8.65 17.95
CA ARG A 152 10.50 -7.36 17.35
C ARG A 152 11.97 -7.33 16.95
N PHE A 153 12.33 -6.55 15.96
CA PHE A 153 13.71 -6.32 15.52
C PHE A 153 14.26 -5.04 16.15
N GLY A 154 15.39 -5.15 16.86
CA GLY A 154 15.97 -4.05 17.64
C GLY A 154 16.46 -2.85 16.83
N GLY A 155 16.67 -3.01 15.50
CA GLY A 155 17.05 -1.92 14.59
C GLY A 155 15.89 -1.12 14.01
N LEU A 156 14.63 -1.49 14.32
CA LEU A 156 13.44 -0.75 13.91
C LEU A 156 12.88 0.07 15.08
N THR A 157 12.37 1.27 14.77
CA THR A 157 11.55 2.06 15.69
C THR A 157 10.09 1.69 15.49
N TYR A 158 9.48 1.01 16.45
CA TYR A 158 8.07 0.68 16.41
C TYR A 158 7.24 1.83 16.98
N LEU A 159 6.30 2.34 16.19
CA LEU A 159 5.38 3.40 16.55
C LEU A 159 4.08 2.76 17.04
N GLU A 160 3.92 2.64 18.34
CA GLU A 160 2.76 1.97 18.92
C GLU A 160 1.44 2.66 18.56
N CYS A 161 0.52 1.87 17.99
CA CYS A 161 -0.83 2.27 17.61
C CYS A 161 -1.81 1.60 18.57
N THR A 162 -2.14 2.28 19.66
CA THR A 162 -3.02 1.76 20.70
C THR A 162 -4.46 2.19 20.50
N ARG A 163 -5.36 1.55 21.21
CA ARG A 163 -6.77 1.93 21.23
C ARG A 163 -6.96 3.38 21.70
N GLU A 164 -6.21 3.80 22.72
CA GLU A 164 -6.27 5.15 23.30
C GLU A 164 -5.86 6.22 22.29
N SER A 165 -4.96 5.88 21.35
CA SER A 165 -4.58 6.76 20.24
C SER A 165 -5.50 6.63 19.01
N GLY A 166 -6.58 5.82 19.09
CA GLY A 166 -7.40 5.48 17.91
C GLY A 166 -6.62 4.69 16.85
N TYR A 167 -5.63 3.93 17.27
CA TYR A 167 -4.68 3.20 16.42
C TYR A 167 -3.85 4.08 15.50
N LEU A 168 -3.66 5.34 15.88
CA LEU A 168 -2.75 6.25 15.20
C LEU A 168 -1.35 6.20 15.83
N PRO A 169 -0.27 6.14 15.04
CA PRO A 169 1.08 6.21 15.55
C PRO A 169 1.40 7.59 16.10
N LYS A 170 2.22 7.63 17.13
CA LYS A 170 2.77 8.90 17.65
C LYS A 170 4.08 9.23 16.93
N ILE A 171 4.32 10.52 16.74
CA ILE A 171 5.60 11.02 16.22
C ILE A 171 6.73 10.54 17.13
N PRO A 172 7.80 9.93 16.58
CA PRO A 172 8.89 9.40 17.39
C PRO A 172 9.65 10.50 18.11
N GLY A 173 10.05 10.25 19.36
CA GLY A 173 10.88 11.18 20.15
C GLY A 173 12.34 11.21 19.70
N ALA A 174 12.82 10.16 19.05
CA ALA A 174 14.15 10.09 18.45
C ALA A 174 14.08 10.33 16.92
N ALA A 175 15.13 10.94 16.37
CA ALA A 175 15.19 11.15 14.92
C ALA A 175 15.29 9.81 14.18
N VAL A 176 14.49 9.66 13.12
CA VAL A 176 14.49 8.54 12.19
C VAL A 176 14.69 9.07 10.76
N ASP A 177 15.12 8.20 9.86
CA ASP A 177 15.46 8.61 8.49
C ASP A 177 14.33 8.26 7.50
N CYS A 178 13.55 7.23 7.81
CA CYS A 178 12.44 6.80 6.96
C CYS A 178 11.26 6.31 7.81
N ILE A 179 10.05 6.72 7.45
CA ILE A 179 8.82 6.46 8.19
C ILE A 179 7.81 5.83 7.24
N TYR A 180 7.29 4.66 7.59
CA TYR A 180 6.13 4.09 6.91
C TYR A 180 4.85 4.61 7.55
N LEU A 181 3.93 5.10 6.72
CA LEU A 181 2.56 5.44 7.11
C LEU A 181 1.59 4.79 6.13
N CYS A 182 0.54 4.17 6.64
CA CYS A 182 -0.51 3.55 5.81
C CYS A 182 -1.87 4.09 6.26
N PHE A 183 -2.55 4.83 5.37
CA PHE A 183 -3.89 5.35 5.66
C PHE A 183 -4.78 5.37 4.42
N PRO A 184 -5.99 4.77 4.51
CA PRO A 184 -6.51 3.97 5.63
C PRO A 184 -5.62 2.79 5.99
N ASN A 185 -5.50 2.48 7.29
CA ASN A 185 -4.50 1.54 7.79
C ASN A 185 -4.88 0.07 7.55
N ASN A 186 -3.92 -0.71 7.11
CA ASN A 186 -3.95 -2.17 7.19
C ASN A 186 -3.04 -2.60 8.37
N PRO A 187 -3.57 -3.19 9.48
CA PRO A 187 -4.86 -3.89 9.55
C PRO A 187 -5.99 -3.17 10.31
N THR A 188 -5.75 -2.01 10.95
CA THR A 188 -6.67 -1.46 11.95
C THR A 188 -7.86 -0.70 11.38
N GLY A 189 -7.83 -0.34 10.09
CA GLY A 189 -8.82 0.51 9.46
C GLY A 189 -8.78 1.97 9.93
N ALA A 190 -7.77 2.37 10.70
CA ALA A 190 -7.61 3.75 11.16
C ALA A 190 -7.39 4.70 9.99
N VAL A 191 -7.89 5.92 10.12
CA VAL A 191 -7.73 7.03 9.18
C VAL A 191 -7.08 8.21 9.88
N ILE A 192 -6.45 9.10 9.13
CA ILE A 192 -5.73 10.27 9.65
C ILE A 192 -6.36 11.55 9.13
N THR A 193 -6.45 12.59 9.96
CA THR A 193 -6.91 13.91 9.54
C THR A 193 -5.81 14.71 8.82
N LYS A 194 -6.20 15.74 8.05
CA LYS A 194 -5.22 16.62 7.39
C LYS A 194 -4.26 17.28 8.39
N SER A 195 -4.78 17.72 9.55
CA SER A 195 -3.94 18.33 10.59
C SER A 195 -2.91 17.37 11.18
N GLN A 196 -3.33 16.15 11.48
CA GLN A 196 -2.41 15.11 11.99
C GLN A 196 -1.36 14.72 10.94
N LEU A 197 -1.77 14.60 9.66
CA LEU A 197 -0.81 14.27 8.59
C LEU A 197 0.17 15.42 8.35
N ALA A 198 -0.26 16.68 8.53
CA ALA A 198 0.61 17.85 8.46
C ALA A 198 1.70 17.86 9.56
N GLU A 199 1.40 17.30 10.74
CA GLU A 199 2.42 17.13 11.80
C GLU A 199 3.52 16.15 11.36
N TRP A 200 3.18 15.06 10.68
CA TRP A 200 4.15 14.11 10.12
C TRP A 200 5.01 14.75 9.03
N VAL A 201 4.39 15.52 8.13
CA VAL A 201 5.13 16.24 7.07
C VAL A 201 6.10 17.26 7.70
N ARG A 202 5.66 18.01 8.71
CA ARG A 202 6.52 18.94 9.44
C ARG A 202 7.69 18.20 10.11
N TYR A 203 7.41 17.11 10.84
CA TYR A 203 8.46 16.29 11.46
C TYR A 203 9.48 15.81 10.42
N ALA A 204 9.01 15.31 9.28
CA ALA A 204 9.89 14.80 8.23
C ALA A 204 10.79 15.92 7.64
N ARG A 205 10.25 17.10 7.42
CA ARG A 205 11.02 18.28 6.97
C ARG A 205 12.06 18.71 7.98
N ASP A 206 11.68 18.82 9.26
CA ASP A 206 12.57 19.28 10.33
C ASP A 206 13.72 18.29 10.59
N ASN A 207 13.48 16.99 10.41
CA ASN A 207 14.46 15.92 10.66
C ASN A 207 15.13 15.39 9.38
N LYS A 208 14.83 15.95 8.19
CA LYS A 208 15.28 15.44 6.89
C LYS A 208 14.93 13.95 6.68
N ALA A 209 13.78 13.52 7.20
CA ALA A 209 13.28 12.17 7.07
C ALA A 209 12.41 12.03 5.81
N LEU A 210 12.28 10.79 5.33
CA LEU A 210 11.40 10.44 4.22
C LEU A 210 10.16 9.73 4.73
N ILE A 211 8.98 10.13 4.25
CA ILE A 211 7.72 9.42 4.47
C ILE A 211 7.43 8.51 3.28
N LEU A 212 7.28 7.21 3.53
CA LEU A 212 6.73 6.24 2.60
C LEU A 212 5.25 6.05 2.93
N PHE A 213 4.40 6.72 2.17
CA PHE A 213 2.96 6.79 2.40
C PHE A 213 2.21 5.75 1.56
N ASP A 214 1.66 4.74 2.19
CA ASP A 214 0.83 3.71 1.53
C ASP A 214 -0.64 4.11 1.58
N ALA A 215 -1.19 4.46 0.42
CA ALA A 215 -2.57 4.87 0.21
C ALA A 215 -3.38 3.82 -0.57
N ALA A 216 -3.05 2.54 -0.44
CA ALA A 216 -3.70 1.46 -1.19
C ALA A 216 -5.21 1.33 -0.94
N TYR A 217 -5.72 1.92 0.13
CA TYR A 217 -7.14 1.89 0.52
C TYR A 217 -7.84 3.26 0.42
N GLU A 218 -7.23 4.26 -0.22
CA GLU A 218 -7.77 5.62 -0.31
C GLU A 218 -9.18 5.67 -0.94
N ALA A 219 -9.46 4.77 -1.90
CA ALA A 219 -10.75 4.68 -2.57
C ALA A 219 -11.93 4.37 -1.61
N PHE A 220 -11.65 3.82 -0.43
CA PHE A 220 -12.66 3.54 0.59
C PHE A 220 -13.04 4.75 1.44
N ILE A 221 -12.28 5.86 1.39
CA ILE A 221 -12.60 7.07 2.15
C ILE A 221 -13.88 7.68 1.60
N ARG A 222 -14.86 7.89 2.48
CA ARG A 222 -16.15 8.54 2.18
C ARG A 222 -16.30 9.90 2.88
N ASP A 223 -15.49 10.14 3.92
CA ASP A 223 -15.44 11.43 4.59
C ASP A 223 -14.55 12.40 3.80
N GLU A 224 -15.17 13.42 3.19
CA GLU A 224 -14.48 14.42 2.36
C GLU A 224 -13.51 15.31 3.16
N SER A 225 -13.60 15.31 4.48
CA SER A 225 -12.65 16.05 5.34
C SER A 225 -11.31 15.37 5.48
N LEU A 226 -11.24 14.06 5.19
CA LEU A 226 -10.00 13.26 5.28
C LEU A 226 -9.16 13.40 4.00
N PRO A 227 -7.81 13.38 4.13
CA PRO A 227 -6.94 13.37 2.98
C PRO A 227 -6.97 12.00 2.30
N ARG A 228 -7.00 11.98 0.98
CA ARG A 228 -6.80 10.76 0.18
C ARG A 228 -5.37 10.62 -0.31
N SER A 229 -4.60 11.70 -0.24
CA SER A 229 -3.19 11.73 -0.62
C SER A 229 -2.40 12.54 0.40
N ILE A 230 -1.16 12.12 0.65
CA ILE A 230 -0.24 12.95 1.44
C ILE A 230 0.07 14.26 0.73
N PHE A 231 -0.02 14.29 -0.59
CA PHE A 231 0.26 15.48 -1.40
C PHE A 231 -0.84 16.56 -1.32
N GLU A 232 -1.96 16.32 -0.62
CA GLU A 232 -2.89 17.35 -0.20
C GLU A 232 -2.33 18.22 0.96
N ILE A 233 -1.18 17.83 1.53
CA ILE A 233 -0.52 18.54 2.64
C ILE A 233 0.66 19.34 2.10
N GLU A 234 0.69 20.63 2.46
CA GLU A 234 1.76 21.53 2.07
C GLU A 234 3.14 21.02 2.53
N GLY A 235 4.12 21.04 1.62
CA GLY A 235 5.48 20.58 1.87
C GLY A 235 5.69 19.07 1.77
N ALA A 236 4.64 18.28 1.59
CA ALA A 236 4.77 16.82 1.47
C ALA A 236 5.58 16.40 0.23
N ARG A 237 5.52 17.14 -0.86
CA ARG A 237 6.29 16.85 -2.08
C ARG A 237 7.80 16.82 -1.88
N ASP A 238 8.31 17.49 -0.85
CA ASP A 238 9.75 17.55 -0.57
C ASP A 238 10.25 16.33 0.22
N VAL A 239 9.35 15.65 0.94
CA VAL A 239 9.69 14.64 1.96
C VAL A 239 8.86 13.35 1.89
N ALA A 240 8.03 13.18 0.88
CA ALA A 240 7.16 12.00 0.80
C ALA A 240 7.18 11.34 -0.58
N VAL A 241 6.99 10.01 -0.55
CA VAL A 241 6.68 9.15 -1.70
C VAL A 241 5.36 8.45 -1.39
N GLU A 242 4.47 8.33 -2.37
CA GLU A 242 3.17 7.71 -2.19
C GLU A 242 3.02 6.45 -3.06
N PHE A 243 2.50 5.38 -2.45
CA PHE A 243 2.18 4.13 -3.13
C PHE A 243 0.68 3.95 -3.23
N ARG A 244 0.21 3.60 -4.43
CA ARG A 244 -1.20 3.34 -4.75
C ARG A 244 -1.38 2.00 -5.43
N SER A 245 -2.59 1.43 -5.34
CA SER A 245 -2.86 0.10 -5.89
C SER A 245 -4.27 0.00 -6.48
N TYR A 246 -4.37 -0.47 -7.71
CA TYR A 246 -5.65 -0.85 -8.31
C TYR A 246 -6.21 -2.16 -7.72
N SER A 247 -5.40 -2.90 -6.97
CA SER A 247 -5.84 -4.17 -6.34
C SER A 247 -7.09 -3.98 -5.49
N LYS A 248 -7.18 -2.88 -4.73
CA LYS A 248 -8.30 -2.63 -3.82
C LYS A 248 -9.33 -1.66 -4.42
N THR A 249 -8.89 -0.77 -5.28
CA THR A 249 -9.75 0.20 -5.96
C THR A 249 -10.65 -0.46 -7.00
N ALA A 250 -10.09 -1.36 -7.83
CA ALA A 250 -10.78 -1.92 -8.99
C ALA A 250 -10.64 -3.45 -9.13
N GLY A 251 -10.22 -4.16 -8.09
CA GLY A 251 -10.17 -5.62 -8.11
C GLY A 251 -8.95 -6.22 -8.82
N PHE A 252 -7.89 -5.46 -9.05
CA PHE A 252 -6.70 -5.89 -9.80
C PHE A 252 -5.74 -6.80 -8.99
N THR A 253 -6.24 -7.58 -8.05
CA THR A 253 -5.42 -8.50 -7.25
C THR A 253 -4.78 -9.60 -8.09
N GLY A 254 -5.45 -10.07 -9.12
CA GLY A 254 -4.96 -11.10 -10.05
C GLY A 254 -4.28 -10.53 -11.30
N THR A 255 -4.69 -9.35 -11.77
CA THR A 255 -4.18 -8.72 -12.99
C THR A 255 -2.92 -7.88 -12.79
N ARG A 256 -2.67 -7.43 -11.55
CA ARG A 256 -1.47 -6.73 -11.10
C ARG A 256 -1.25 -5.36 -11.74
N CYS A 257 -1.74 -4.30 -11.07
CA CYS A 257 -1.42 -2.92 -11.42
C CYS A 257 -1.40 -2.04 -10.16
N ALA A 258 -0.41 -1.16 -10.10
CA ALA A 258 -0.21 -0.19 -9.04
C ALA A 258 0.60 0.99 -9.59
N TYR A 259 0.88 1.97 -8.76
CA TYR A 259 1.82 3.03 -9.10
C TYR A 259 2.44 3.66 -7.87
N THR A 260 3.64 4.20 -8.07
CA THR A 260 4.38 4.99 -7.10
C THR A 260 4.47 6.43 -7.60
N VAL A 261 4.23 7.39 -6.72
CA VAL A 261 4.44 8.81 -7.01
C VAL A 261 5.69 9.29 -6.30
N VAL A 262 6.66 9.75 -7.08
CA VAL A 262 7.93 10.29 -6.56
C VAL A 262 8.09 11.71 -7.09
N PRO A 263 7.76 12.75 -6.29
CA PRO A 263 7.89 14.12 -6.72
C PRO A 263 9.34 14.49 -7.07
N LYS A 264 9.51 15.32 -8.10
CA LYS A 264 10.84 15.81 -8.52
C LYS A 264 11.54 16.66 -7.47
N THR A 265 10.77 17.26 -6.58
CA THR A 265 11.29 18.06 -5.45
C THR A 265 11.71 17.20 -4.26
N CYS A 266 11.27 15.91 -4.21
CA CYS A 266 11.62 15.01 -3.13
C CYS A 266 13.11 14.64 -3.17
N VAL A 267 13.81 14.87 -2.05
CA VAL A 267 15.26 14.69 -1.97
C VAL A 267 15.66 13.79 -0.80
N ALA A 268 16.79 13.11 -0.98
CA ALA A 268 17.52 12.45 0.10
C ALA A 268 18.96 12.97 0.14
N TYR A 269 19.71 12.54 1.14
CA TYR A 269 21.05 13.04 1.40
C TYR A 269 22.06 11.87 1.41
N ASP A 270 23.23 12.08 0.84
CA ASP A 270 24.35 11.17 1.01
C ASP A 270 25.07 11.37 2.36
N ALA A 271 26.03 10.51 2.66
CA ALA A 271 26.78 10.56 3.92
C ALA A 271 27.58 11.87 4.13
N ALA A 272 27.88 12.61 3.06
CA ALA A 272 28.55 13.90 3.11
C ALA A 272 27.56 15.08 3.23
N GLY A 273 26.23 14.80 3.22
CA GLY A 273 25.18 15.81 3.30
C GLY A 273 24.80 16.41 1.93
N GLY A 274 25.29 15.85 0.81
CA GLY A 274 24.91 16.23 -0.54
C GLY A 274 23.46 15.84 -0.83
N ARG A 275 22.71 16.74 -1.51
CA ARG A 275 21.29 16.52 -1.88
C ARG A 275 21.19 15.76 -3.19
N HIS A 276 20.31 14.74 -3.22
CA HIS A 276 20.03 13.93 -4.39
C HIS A 276 18.53 13.81 -4.61
N GLY A 277 18.03 14.04 -5.82
CA GLY A 277 16.62 13.87 -6.16
C GLY A 277 16.21 12.40 -6.16
N LEU A 278 15.26 12.03 -5.32
CA LEU A 278 14.76 10.65 -5.24
C LEU A 278 14.09 10.21 -6.54
N HIS A 279 13.43 11.12 -7.25
CA HIS A 279 12.84 10.85 -8.55
C HIS A 279 13.86 10.25 -9.54
N ALA A 280 15.03 10.87 -9.68
CA ALA A 280 16.07 10.40 -10.59
C ALA A 280 16.64 9.04 -10.17
N LEU A 281 16.84 8.83 -8.88
CA LEU A 281 17.33 7.55 -8.32
C LEU A 281 16.30 6.44 -8.53
N TRP A 282 15.03 6.71 -8.24
CA TRP A 282 13.95 5.74 -8.47
C TRP A 282 13.78 5.43 -9.96
N ASN A 283 13.78 6.45 -10.82
CA ASN A 283 13.71 6.26 -12.25
C ASN A 283 14.85 5.35 -12.75
N ARG A 284 16.10 5.61 -12.31
CA ARG A 284 17.26 4.78 -12.68
C ARG A 284 17.13 3.34 -12.21
N ARG A 285 16.64 3.11 -10.98
CA ARG A 285 16.35 1.78 -10.46
C ARG A 285 15.24 1.09 -11.27
N HIS A 286 14.14 1.81 -11.50
CA HIS A 286 12.96 1.31 -12.19
C HIS A 286 13.31 0.84 -13.61
N THR A 287 13.92 1.69 -14.42
CA THR A 287 14.33 1.38 -15.80
C THR A 287 15.40 0.27 -15.89
N THR A 288 16.13 0.00 -14.80
CA THR A 288 17.15 -1.07 -14.80
C THR A 288 16.55 -2.45 -14.50
N LYS A 289 15.48 -2.51 -13.69
CA LYS A 289 14.97 -3.76 -13.12
C LYS A 289 13.54 -4.10 -13.53
N PHE A 290 12.89 -3.25 -14.32
CA PHE A 290 11.50 -3.41 -14.70
C PHE A 290 11.24 -2.89 -16.11
N ASN A 291 10.54 -3.66 -16.92
CA ASN A 291 10.18 -3.34 -18.32
C ASN A 291 8.75 -2.80 -18.49
N GLY A 292 8.14 -2.34 -17.41
CA GLY A 292 6.77 -1.84 -17.44
C GLY A 292 5.70 -2.92 -17.22
N VAL A 293 4.51 -2.45 -16.91
CA VAL A 293 3.31 -3.30 -16.81
C VAL A 293 2.78 -3.61 -18.20
N CYS A 294 2.21 -4.79 -18.36
CA CYS A 294 1.57 -5.22 -19.61
C CYS A 294 0.61 -4.16 -20.16
N TYR A 295 0.68 -3.89 -21.46
CA TYR A 295 -0.16 -2.91 -22.19
C TYR A 295 -1.66 -3.09 -21.88
N MET A 296 -2.17 -4.32 -22.02
CA MET A 296 -3.57 -4.64 -21.79
C MET A 296 -4.02 -4.31 -20.35
N VAL A 297 -3.14 -4.55 -19.37
CA VAL A 297 -3.41 -4.23 -17.95
C VAL A 297 -3.52 -2.73 -17.75
N GLN A 298 -2.63 -1.94 -18.37
CA GLN A 298 -2.66 -0.49 -18.27
C GLN A 298 -3.90 0.11 -18.97
N ARG A 299 -4.36 -0.45 -20.12
CA ARG A 299 -5.61 -0.06 -20.75
C ARG A 299 -6.84 -0.33 -19.86
N ALA A 300 -6.85 -1.49 -19.22
CA ALA A 300 -7.92 -1.80 -18.27
C ALA A 300 -7.88 -0.87 -17.03
N ALA A 301 -6.70 -0.52 -16.53
CA ALA A 301 -6.56 0.45 -15.45
C ALA A 301 -6.99 1.86 -15.88
N GLU A 302 -6.69 2.28 -17.11
CA GLU A 302 -7.17 3.55 -17.67
C GLU A 302 -8.69 3.65 -17.70
N ALA A 303 -9.38 2.55 -18.02
CA ALA A 303 -10.84 2.51 -18.20
C ALA A 303 -11.60 2.94 -16.93
N ILE A 304 -11.02 2.77 -15.72
CA ILE A 304 -11.68 3.19 -14.47
C ILE A 304 -11.85 4.70 -14.35
N TYR A 305 -11.08 5.50 -15.09
CA TYR A 305 -11.17 6.95 -15.08
C TYR A 305 -12.25 7.54 -15.97
N SER A 306 -12.95 6.70 -16.77
CA SER A 306 -14.18 7.11 -17.45
C SER A 306 -15.32 7.35 -16.45
N ASP A 307 -16.38 8.07 -16.83
CA ASP A 307 -17.55 8.28 -15.97
C ASP A 307 -18.18 6.95 -15.53
N GLU A 308 -18.32 6.02 -16.47
CA GLU A 308 -18.85 4.69 -16.21
C GLU A 308 -17.89 3.87 -15.33
N GLY A 309 -16.59 3.95 -15.57
CA GLY A 309 -15.58 3.28 -14.74
C GLY A 309 -15.60 3.74 -13.30
N ARG A 310 -15.67 5.06 -13.07
CA ARG A 310 -15.81 5.63 -11.72
C ARG A 310 -17.08 5.19 -11.02
N ARG A 311 -18.20 5.11 -11.75
CA ARG A 311 -19.48 4.60 -11.23
C ARG A 311 -19.34 3.15 -10.76
N GLN A 312 -18.80 2.26 -11.61
CA GLN A 312 -18.64 0.84 -11.30
C GLN A 312 -17.68 0.59 -10.14
N VAL A 313 -16.56 1.36 -10.07
CA VAL A 313 -15.64 1.33 -8.93
C VAL A 313 -16.35 1.76 -7.65
N THR A 314 -17.11 2.85 -7.68
CA THR A 314 -17.86 3.35 -6.51
C THR A 314 -18.85 2.30 -6.01
N GLU A 315 -19.62 1.66 -6.88
CA GLU A 315 -20.58 0.61 -6.52
C GLU A 315 -19.88 -0.60 -5.86
N THR A 316 -18.71 -0.99 -6.38
CA THR A 316 -17.93 -2.07 -5.78
C THR A 316 -17.41 -1.71 -4.39
N ILE A 317 -16.89 -0.51 -4.22
CA ILE A 317 -16.42 -0.03 -2.91
C ILE A 317 -17.58 0.07 -1.91
N ASP A 318 -18.73 0.59 -2.35
CA ASP A 318 -19.94 0.70 -1.50
C ASP A 318 -20.45 -0.66 -1.04
N TYR A 319 -20.36 -1.69 -1.91
CA TYR A 319 -20.64 -3.07 -1.52
C TYR A 319 -19.73 -3.54 -0.39
N TYR A 320 -18.42 -3.32 -0.46
CA TYR A 320 -17.48 -3.71 0.61
C TYR A 320 -17.73 -2.91 1.89
N LEU A 321 -18.00 -1.62 1.80
CA LEU A 321 -18.31 -0.80 2.97
C LEU A 321 -19.66 -1.19 3.61
N ALA A 322 -20.63 -1.64 2.82
CA ALA A 322 -21.89 -2.19 3.35
C ALA A 322 -21.63 -3.48 4.14
N ASN A 323 -20.81 -4.38 3.63
CA ASN A 323 -20.40 -5.59 4.35
C ASN A 323 -19.65 -5.23 5.64
N ALA A 324 -18.73 -4.29 5.58
CA ALA A 324 -18.00 -3.85 6.77
C ALA A 324 -18.93 -3.28 7.85
N ARG A 325 -19.90 -2.45 7.47
CA ARG A 325 -20.91 -1.92 8.40
C ARG A 325 -21.73 -3.04 9.05
N MET A 326 -22.18 -4.04 8.26
CA MET A 326 -22.95 -5.17 8.76
C MET A 326 -22.16 -6.02 9.78
N ILE A 327 -20.92 -6.35 9.43
CA ILE A 327 -20.04 -7.15 10.30
C ILE A 327 -19.74 -6.37 11.59
N ARG A 328 -19.39 -5.08 11.47
CA ARG A 328 -19.11 -4.23 12.64
C ARG A 328 -20.32 -4.13 13.57
N ALA A 329 -21.53 -3.95 13.04
CA ALA A 329 -22.76 -3.89 13.82
C ALA A 329 -22.97 -5.19 14.61
N ALA A 330 -22.85 -6.34 13.94
CA ALA A 330 -23.02 -7.65 14.58
C ALA A 330 -22.03 -7.89 15.73
N PHE A 331 -20.75 -7.59 15.53
CA PHE A 331 -19.75 -7.72 16.60
C PHE A 331 -20.00 -6.72 17.76
N THR A 332 -20.47 -5.52 17.44
CA THR A 332 -20.83 -4.52 18.47
C THR A 332 -22.03 -5.00 19.31
N GLU A 333 -23.06 -5.57 18.69
CA GLU A 333 -24.21 -6.17 19.36
C GLU A 333 -23.81 -7.35 20.27
N LEU A 334 -22.78 -8.11 19.88
CA LEU A 334 -22.19 -9.18 20.71
C LEU A 334 -21.30 -8.64 21.84
N GLY A 335 -21.17 -7.31 21.99
CA GLY A 335 -20.40 -6.68 23.05
C GLY A 335 -18.90 -6.48 22.75
N PHE A 336 -18.43 -6.79 21.54
CA PHE A 336 -17.06 -6.51 21.14
C PHE A 336 -16.87 -5.05 20.79
N ARG A 337 -15.67 -4.53 21.06
CA ARG A 337 -15.26 -3.21 20.63
C ARG A 337 -14.62 -3.31 19.26
N CYS A 338 -15.10 -2.50 18.31
CA CYS A 338 -14.62 -2.49 16.94
C CYS A 338 -14.11 -1.11 16.54
N SER A 339 -13.05 -1.06 15.73
CA SER A 339 -12.60 0.13 15.01
C SER A 339 -12.48 -0.18 13.51
N GLY A 340 -12.40 0.86 12.66
CA GLY A 340 -12.43 0.71 11.21
C GLY A 340 -13.83 0.41 10.65
N GLY A 341 -13.89 -0.01 9.38
CA GLY A 341 -15.13 -0.37 8.69
C GLY A 341 -15.99 0.80 8.19
N GLU A 342 -15.52 2.05 8.28
CA GLU A 342 -16.23 3.26 7.83
C GLU A 342 -15.58 3.88 6.59
N ASN A 343 -14.28 4.11 6.66
CA ASN A 343 -13.45 4.64 5.57
C ASN A 343 -12.36 3.63 5.15
N ALA A 344 -12.57 2.38 5.47
CA ALA A 344 -11.69 1.25 5.17
C ALA A 344 -12.50 -0.05 5.16
N PRO A 345 -12.07 -1.08 4.43
CA PRO A 345 -12.73 -2.40 4.47
C PRO A 345 -12.41 -3.18 5.75
N TYR A 346 -11.37 -2.78 6.49
CA TYR A 346 -10.90 -3.49 7.68
C TYR A 346 -11.71 -3.13 8.92
N ILE A 347 -11.99 -4.16 9.71
CA ILE A 347 -12.57 -4.04 11.04
C ILE A 347 -11.57 -4.65 12.01
N TRP A 348 -11.12 -3.86 12.98
CA TRP A 348 -10.25 -4.29 14.06
C TRP A 348 -11.07 -4.55 15.31
N ILE A 349 -11.10 -5.81 15.74
CA ILE A 349 -11.95 -6.27 16.82
C ILE A 349 -11.09 -6.52 18.06
N ASP A 350 -11.41 -5.86 19.18
CA ASP A 350 -10.80 -6.13 20.47
C ASP A 350 -11.52 -7.33 21.13
N ILE A 351 -10.84 -8.48 21.08
CA ILE A 351 -11.38 -9.73 21.63
C ILE A 351 -11.03 -9.92 23.12
N GLY A 352 -10.25 -9.02 23.75
CA GLY A 352 -9.86 -9.06 25.15
C GLY A 352 -8.99 -10.26 25.55
N SER A 353 -8.42 -11.00 24.57
CA SER A 353 -7.60 -12.18 24.78
C SER A 353 -6.55 -12.36 23.67
N ASP A 354 -5.77 -13.44 23.78
CA ASP A 354 -4.79 -13.80 22.74
C ASP A 354 -5.47 -14.13 21.41
N SER A 355 -5.07 -13.41 20.34
CA SER A 355 -5.71 -13.52 19.03
C SER A 355 -5.51 -14.88 18.35
N TRP A 356 -4.40 -15.57 18.60
CA TRP A 356 -4.18 -16.90 18.06
C TRP A 356 -5.06 -17.94 18.74
N LYS A 357 -5.27 -17.85 20.09
CA LYS A 357 -6.20 -18.72 20.78
C LYS A 357 -7.65 -18.52 20.36
N PHE A 358 -7.99 -17.30 19.97
CA PHE A 358 -9.31 -17.00 19.41
C PHE A 358 -9.48 -17.53 17.99
N PHE A 359 -8.40 -17.50 17.20
CA PHE A 359 -8.39 -17.97 15.81
C PHE A 359 -8.47 -19.50 15.73
N ASP A 360 -7.72 -20.23 16.56
CA ASP A 360 -7.67 -21.70 16.60
C ASP A 360 -8.94 -22.31 17.25
#